data_4a98ece9f5aea7ca9f03874bae3ece78
#
_entry.id   4a98ece9f5aea7ca9f03874bae3ece78
#
_cell.length_a   1.000
_cell.length_b   1.000
_cell.length_c   1.000
_cell.angle_alpha   90.00
_cell.angle_beta   90.00
_cell.angle_gamma   90.00
#
_symmetry.space_group_name_H-M   'P 1'
#
loop_
_entity.id
_entity.type
_entity.pdbx_description
1 polymer ?
#
loop_
_entity_poly.entity_id
_entity_poly.type
_entity_poly.pdbx_seq_one_letter_code
_entity_poly.pdbx_strand_id
1 'polypeptide(L)'
;MANEITWRLEHERIGRLLLHYAMPAVIGTMVNALYNIVDRIFIGQGVGPLAMAGLTLTFPILLFLQAFGMLIGAGAATRVSIYLGRRENEMAEKVLGNAFTLTFIITLATVVPCMIWMKDLLLAFGGSEQIIPYAQDYLNIVVPGTLLTSLSFGFNAVMRASGYPKKAMFTMLIGAITNVILDPIFIFWLDMGIKGAAIATIISMLLCTLFVMNHFVQKDSIVRFHKGTFKLEKHVVWNILTIGVSPFAMQLAGSLVVVIQNYALKQHGGDLALGANGIITSVGMLLVMLIIGIAQGMQPIVGFNFGAKKYERVQETLRLVIITATIIMGVGCFCSVAFPKLITRAFTNDPDLLDVTANGLRISLLVFVVVGSQISISQFFQIIGIAWKAMFLSLRRQVLFLIPAMLLFSRFWGLDGVWYAAPFSDFVAAVTAWLFLWYHVKNMKSKNSD
;
A
#
# COMPACT_ATOMS: atom_id res chain seq x y z
N MET A 1 5.59 -13.41 -27.07
CA MET A 1 5.46 -12.54 -25.88
C MET A 1 5.43 -13.35 -24.57
N ALA A 2 4.48 -14.28 -24.36
CA ALA A 2 4.43 -15.08 -23.11
C ALA A 2 5.72 -15.88 -22.84
N ASN A 3 6.24 -16.61 -23.83
CA ASN A 3 7.49 -17.36 -23.71
C ASN A 3 8.72 -16.47 -23.49
N GLU A 4 8.71 -15.26 -23.99
CA GLU A 4 9.80 -14.29 -23.80
C GLU A 4 9.80 -13.75 -22.37
N ILE A 5 8.63 -13.43 -21.80
CA ILE A 5 8.52 -12.93 -20.41
C ILE A 5 8.99 -14.01 -19.43
N THR A 6 8.53 -15.25 -19.60
CA THR A 6 8.96 -16.37 -18.74
C THR A 6 10.44 -16.66 -18.91
N TRP A 7 10.98 -16.63 -20.12
CA TRP A 7 12.41 -16.78 -20.39
C TRP A 7 13.24 -15.69 -19.70
N ARG A 8 12.81 -14.42 -19.78
CA ARG A 8 13.49 -13.31 -19.10
C ARG A 8 13.50 -13.47 -17.59
N LEU A 9 12.37 -13.82 -16.97
CA LEU A 9 12.26 -14.08 -15.54
C LEU A 9 13.19 -15.21 -15.10
N GLU A 10 13.43 -16.18 -15.98
CA GLU A 10 14.21 -17.37 -15.71
C GLU A 10 15.71 -17.20 -15.95
N HIS A 11 16.16 -16.35 -16.91
CA HIS A 11 17.53 -16.31 -17.39
C HIS A 11 18.19 -14.92 -17.39
N GLU A 12 17.42 -13.83 -17.45
CA GLU A 12 18.00 -12.47 -17.49
C GLU A 12 18.72 -12.13 -16.17
N ARG A 13 19.78 -11.30 -16.24
CA ARG A 13 20.54 -10.83 -15.07
C ARG A 13 19.61 -10.12 -14.08
N ILE A 14 19.65 -10.49 -12.81
CA ILE A 14 18.73 -10.03 -11.77
C ILE A 14 18.71 -8.51 -11.64
N GLY A 15 19.86 -7.83 -11.69
CA GLY A 15 19.93 -6.37 -11.58
C GLY A 15 19.15 -5.65 -12.70
N ARG A 16 19.27 -6.12 -13.97
CA ARG A 16 18.53 -5.56 -15.10
C ARG A 16 17.05 -5.88 -15.00
N LEU A 17 16.74 -7.10 -14.60
CA LEU A 17 15.37 -7.55 -14.40
C LEU A 17 14.68 -6.76 -13.31
N LEU A 18 15.33 -6.55 -12.17
CA LEU A 18 14.81 -5.76 -11.07
C LEU A 18 14.52 -4.31 -11.50
N LEU A 19 15.44 -3.66 -12.23
CA LEU A 19 15.19 -2.33 -12.78
C LEU A 19 13.99 -2.31 -13.72
N HIS A 20 13.87 -3.32 -14.59
CA HIS A 20 12.75 -3.42 -15.54
C HIS A 20 11.38 -3.51 -14.83
N TYR A 21 11.30 -4.20 -13.69
CA TYR A 21 10.07 -4.38 -12.92
C TYR A 21 9.86 -3.28 -11.87
N ALA A 22 10.93 -2.85 -11.19
CA ALA A 22 10.83 -1.89 -10.11
C ALA A 22 10.58 -0.46 -10.61
N MET A 23 11.25 -0.01 -11.69
CA MET A 23 11.08 1.36 -12.19
C MET A 23 9.62 1.70 -12.54
N PRO A 24 8.88 0.89 -13.33
CA PRO A 24 7.47 1.14 -13.58
C PRO A 24 6.63 1.12 -12.29
N ALA A 25 6.92 0.22 -11.35
CA ALA A 25 6.20 0.13 -10.09
C ALA A 25 6.44 1.38 -9.21
N VAL A 26 7.69 1.86 -9.12
CA VAL A 26 8.05 3.09 -8.40
C VAL A 26 7.36 4.30 -9.03
N ILE A 27 7.43 4.45 -10.36
CA ILE A 27 6.73 5.54 -11.06
C ILE A 27 5.23 5.50 -10.75
N GLY A 28 4.60 4.31 -10.85
CA GLY A 28 3.17 4.15 -10.56
C GLY A 28 2.82 4.52 -9.12
N THR A 29 3.58 4.05 -8.12
CA THR A 29 3.33 4.37 -6.71
C THR A 29 3.55 5.85 -6.40
N MET A 30 4.57 6.49 -7.00
CA MET A 30 4.82 7.92 -6.83
C MET A 30 3.72 8.78 -7.46
N VAL A 31 3.30 8.45 -8.67
CA VAL A 31 2.17 9.14 -9.34
C VAL A 31 0.89 8.99 -8.53
N ASN A 32 0.63 7.80 -7.98
CA ASN A 32 -0.52 7.56 -7.10
C ASN A 32 -0.45 8.40 -5.81
N ALA A 33 0.73 8.56 -5.21
CA ALA A 33 0.90 9.44 -4.04
C ALA A 33 0.67 10.91 -4.40
N LEU A 34 1.21 11.36 -5.54
CA LEU A 34 1.07 12.75 -5.98
C LEU A 34 -0.37 13.12 -6.31
N TYR A 35 -1.11 12.25 -7.02
CA TYR A 35 -2.50 12.57 -7.35
C TYR A 35 -3.37 12.69 -6.10
N ASN A 36 -3.16 11.87 -5.07
CA ASN A 36 -3.88 11.99 -3.79
C ASN A 36 -3.65 13.36 -3.11
N ILE A 37 -2.47 13.94 -3.27
CA ILE A 37 -2.17 15.29 -2.77
C ILE A 37 -2.91 16.34 -3.59
N VAL A 38 -2.88 16.22 -4.91
CA VAL A 38 -3.54 17.16 -5.84
C VAL A 38 -5.06 17.17 -5.65
N ASP A 39 -5.68 15.99 -5.54
CA ASP A 39 -7.11 15.85 -5.28
C ASP A 39 -7.53 16.60 -3.99
N ARG A 40 -6.76 16.43 -2.89
CA ARG A 40 -7.01 17.16 -1.64
C ARG A 40 -6.87 18.68 -1.80
N ILE A 41 -5.92 19.15 -2.61
CA ILE A 41 -5.76 20.57 -2.90
C ILE A 41 -7.00 21.11 -3.62
N PHE A 42 -7.49 20.42 -4.64
CA PHE A 42 -8.68 20.84 -5.38
C PHE A 42 -9.94 20.88 -4.49
N ILE A 43 -10.15 19.85 -3.66
CA ILE A 43 -11.27 19.83 -2.72
C ILE A 43 -11.14 20.97 -1.69
N GLY A 44 -9.96 21.19 -1.13
CA GLY A 44 -9.72 22.25 -0.16
C GLY A 44 -9.95 23.65 -0.72
N GLN A 45 -9.53 23.91 -1.93
CA GLN A 45 -9.70 25.20 -2.61
C GLN A 45 -11.10 25.40 -3.20
N GLY A 46 -11.72 24.33 -3.72
CA GLY A 46 -12.99 24.43 -4.44
C GLY A 46 -14.22 24.33 -3.55
N VAL A 47 -14.15 23.60 -2.43
CA VAL A 47 -15.32 23.33 -1.59
C VAL A 47 -15.18 23.94 -0.19
N GLY A 48 -13.95 24.04 0.31
CA GLY A 48 -13.64 24.69 1.57
C GLY A 48 -13.39 23.76 2.76
N PRO A 49 -13.18 24.33 3.96
CA PRO A 49 -12.68 23.59 5.12
C PRO A 49 -13.64 22.53 5.67
N LEU A 50 -14.95 22.75 5.60
CA LEU A 50 -15.96 21.78 6.06
C LEU A 50 -15.95 20.51 5.18
N ALA A 51 -15.77 20.66 3.87
CA ALA A 51 -15.66 19.53 2.97
C ALA A 51 -14.35 18.73 3.21
N MET A 52 -13.24 19.43 3.48
CA MET A 52 -11.99 18.78 3.87
C MET A 52 -12.13 18.00 5.19
N ALA A 53 -12.84 18.54 6.16
CA ALA A 53 -13.15 17.83 7.40
C ALA A 53 -14.04 16.61 7.12
N GLY A 54 -15.06 16.76 6.25
CA GLY A 54 -15.89 15.66 5.77
C GLY A 54 -15.08 14.55 5.10
N LEU A 55 -14.20 14.89 4.18
CA LEU A 55 -13.31 13.94 3.52
C LEU A 55 -12.41 13.21 4.52
N THR A 56 -11.86 13.93 5.49
CA THR A 56 -11.02 13.33 6.54
C THR A 56 -11.81 12.30 7.37
N LEU A 57 -13.09 12.59 7.66
CA LEU A 57 -13.97 11.68 8.37
C LEU A 57 -14.28 10.40 7.59
N THR A 58 -14.27 10.45 6.24
CA THR A 58 -14.49 9.27 5.39
C THR A 58 -13.29 8.32 5.36
N PHE A 59 -12.10 8.80 5.68
CA PHE A 59 -10.83 8.08 5.46
C PHE A 59 -10.77 6.70 6.14
N PRO A 60 -11.18 6.51 7.41
CA PRO A 60 -11.18 5.19 8.06
C PRO A 60 -12.09 4.18 7.34
N ILE A 61 -13.25 4.63 6.84
CA ILE A 61 -14.19 3.77 6.12
C ILE A 61 -13.58 3.32 4.79
N LEU A 62 -12.97 4.25 4.05
CA LEU A 62 -12.32 3.94 2.78
C LEU A 62 -11.12 3.01 2.94
N LEU A 63 -10.30 3.22 3.98
CA LEU A 63 -9.18 2.31 4.30
C LEU A 63 -9.67 0.91 4.64
N PHE A 64 -10.75 0.80 5.41
CA PHE A 64 -11.37 -0.48 5.74
C PHE A 64 -11.84 -1.22 4.49
N LEU A 65 -12.57 -0.53 3.59
CA LEU A 65 -13.03 -1.12 2.35
C LEU A 65 -11.86 -1.50 1.42
N GLN A 66 -10.85 -0.65 1.32
CA GLN A 66 -9.65 -0.91 0.52
C GLN A 66 -8.84 -2.11 1.03
N ALA A 67 -8.84 -2.36 2.33
CA ALA A 67 -8.15 -3.51 2.93
C ALA A 67 -8.66 -4.84 2.34
N PHE A 68 -9.96 -4.96 2.04
CA PHE A 68 -10.51 -6.17 1.40
C PHE A 68 -10.05 -6.33 -0.06
N GLY A 69 -9.89 -5.24 -0.79
CA GLY A 69 -9.27 -5.28 -2.12
C GLY A 69 -7.82 -5.78 -2.08
N MET A 70 -7.06 -5.33 -1.07
CA MET A 70 -5.68 -5.80 -0.82
C MET A 70 -5.63 -7.27 -0.39
N LEU A 71 -6.59 -7.73 0.42
CA LEU A 71 -6.73 -9.13 0.83
C LEU A 71 -6.74 -10.07 -0.38
N ILE A 72 -7.55 -9.76 -1.37
CA ILE A 72 -7.72 -10.60 -2.55
C ILE A 72 -6.59 -10.36 -3.55
N GLY A 73 -6.29 -9.10 -3.85
CA GLY A 73 -5.32 -8.74 -4.87
C GLY A 73 -3.90 -9.23 -4.58
N ALA A 74 -3.42 -9.04 -3.35
CA ALA A 74 -2.08 -9.47 -2.95
C ALA A 74 -1.97 -10.99 -2.88
N GLY A 75 -3.02 -11.67 -2.38
CA GLY A 75 -3.07 -13.13 -2.33
C GLY A 75 -3.07 -13.75 -3.72
N ALA A 76 -3.91 -13.25 -4.62
CA ALA A 76 -3.99 -13.70 -6.00
C ALA A 76 -2.68 -13.45 -6.75
N ALA A 77 -2.11 -12.25 -6.67
CA ALA A 77 -0.86 -11.89 -7.32
C ALA A 77 0.30 -12.82 -6.92
N THR A 78 0.41 -13.14 -5.63
CA THR A 78 1.42 -14.07 -5.12
C THR A 78 1.22 -15.48 -5.68
N ARG A 79 0.00 -16.00 -5.65
CA ARG A 79 -0.28 -17.35 -6.16
C ARG A 79 -0.06 -17.45 -7.66
N VAL A 80 -0.52 -16.45 -8.42
CA VAL A 80 -0.31 -16.41 -9.87
C VAL A 80 1.18 -16.46 -10.21
N SER A 81 2.03 -15.63 -9.58
CA SER A 81 3.46 -15.63 -9.87
C SER A 81 4.15 -16.97 -9.56
N ILE A 82 3.76 -17.65 -8.46
CA ILE A 82 4.29 -18.97 -8.07
C ILE A 82 3.85 -20.05 -9.07
N TYR A 83 2.56 -20.08 -9.46
CA TYR A 83 2.05 -21.07 -10.42
C TYR A 83 2.66 -20.89 -11.81
N LEU A 84 2.87 -19.66 -12.25
CA LEU A 84 3.58 -19.39 -13.50
C LEU A 84 5.03 -19.94 -13.47
N GLY A 85 5.71 -19.80 -12.33
CA GLY A 85 7.04 -20.40 -12.13
C GLY A 85 7.04 -21.93 -12.16
N ARG A 86 5.96 -22.57 -11.70
CA ARG A 86 5.74 -24.01 -11.78
C ARG A 86 5.29 -24.49 -13.15
N ARG A 87 5.03 -23.58 -14.09
CA ARG A 87 4.40 -23.84 -15.40
C ARG A 87 2.99 -24.40 -15.31
N GLU A 88 2.28 -24.12 -14.20
CA GLU A 88 0.90 -24.50 -13.92
C GLU A 88 -0.06 -23.38 -14.34
N ASN A 89 -0.12 -23.07 -15.65
CA ASN A 89 -0.88 -21.93 -16.18
C ASN A 89 -2.39 -22.05 -15.88
N GLU A 90 -2.97 -23.24 -15.96
CA GLU A 90 -4.38 -23.47 -15.62
C GLU A 90 -4.69 -23.09 -14.17
N MET A 91 -3.79 -23.40 -13.23
CA MET A 91 -3.96 -23.00 -11.82
C MET A 91 -3.84 -21.49 -11.66
N ALA A 92 -2.95 -20.83 -12.38
CA ALA A 92 -2.86 -19.37 -12.38
C ALA A 92 -4.15 -18.71 -12.89
N GLU A 93 -4.76 -19.26 -13.95
CA GLU A 93 -6.05 -18.80 -14.48
C GLU A 93 -7.23 -19.07 -13.53
N LYS A 94 -7.25 -20.21 -12.85
CA LYS A 94 -8.22 -20.48 -11.77
C LYS A 94 -8.10 -19.49 -10.62
N VAL A 95 -6.88 -19.15 -10.21
CA VAL A 95 -6.66 -18.10 -9.19
C VAL A 95 -7.20 -16.75 -9.65
N LEU A 96 -6.97 -16.37 -10.92
CA LEU A 96 -7.49 -15.14 -11.50
C LEU A 96 -9.03 -15.09 -11.46
N GLY A 97 -9.70 -16.13 -11.95
CA GLY A 97 -11.17 -16.20 -11.98
C GLY A 97 -11.78 -16.27 -10.59
N ASN A 98 -11.19 -17.06 -9.67
CA ASN A 98 -11.64 -17.13 -8.28
C ASN A 98 -11.47 -15.79 -7.57
N ALA A 99 -10.36 -15.08 -7.80
CA ALA A 99 -10.12 -13.73 -7.25
C ALA A 99 -11.19 -12.75 -7.75
N PHE A 100 -11.59 -12.82 -9.02
CA PHE A 100 -12.65 -11.97 -9.57
C PHE A 100 -13.99 -12.21 -8.86
N THR A 101 -14.44 -13.45 -8.79
CA THR A 101 -15.70 -13.81 -8.11
C THR A 101 -15.66 -13.45 -6.62
N LEU A 102 -14.53 -13.72 -5.96
CA LEU A 102 -14.33 -13.41 -4.56
C LEU A 102 -14.36 -11.89 -4.29
N THR A 103 -13.77 -11.09 -5.19
CA THR A 103 -13.83 -9.62 -5.10
C THR A 103 -15.26 -9.13 -5.16
N PHE A 104 -16.07 -9.66 -6.07
CA PHE A 104 -17.50 -9.31 -6.15
C PHE A 104 -18.24 -9.63 -4.84
N ILE A 105 -18.08 -10.85 -4.33
CA ILE A 105 -18.78 -11.31 -3.13
C ILE A 105 -18.38 -10.50 -1.91
N ILE A 106 -17.07 -10.31 -1.68
CA ILE A 106 -16.57 -9.60 -0.50
C ILE A 106 -16.91 -8.11 -0.59
N THR A 107 -16.76 -7.50 -1.77
CA THR A 107 -17.13 -6.10 -1.94
C THR A 107 -18.62 -5.89 -1.69
N LEU A 108 -19.49 -6.73 -2.22
CA LEU A 108 -20.92 -6.62 -1.96
C LEU A 108 -21.24 -6.81 -0.47
N ALA A 109 -20.63 -7.81 0.17
CA ALA A 109 -20.81 -8.10 1.59
C ALA A 109 -20.31 -6.96 2.52
N THR A 110 -19.38 -6.12 2.06
CA THR A 110 -18.86 -4.99 2.84
C THR A 110 -19.53 -3.66 2.48
N VAL A 111 -19.84 -3.43 1.21
CA VAL A 111 -20.50 -2.21 0.72
C VAL A 111 -21.92 -2.11 1.23
N VAL A 112 -22.72 -3.19 1.18
CA VAL A 112 -24.12 -3.17 1.59
C VAL A 112 -24.28 -2.77 3.06
N PRO A 113 -23.61 -3.39 4.04
CA PRO A 113 -23.66 -2.93 5.42
C PRO A 113 -23.14 -1.51 5.61
N CYS A 114 -22.05 -1.15 4.92
CA CYS A 114 -21.50 0.20 5.01
C CYS A 114 -22.51 1.27 4.54
N MET A 115 -23.27 0.99 3.49
CA MET A 115 -24.32 1.91 3.01
C MET A 115 -25.49 2.00 3.98
N ILE A 116 -25.92 0.89 4.59
CA ILE A 116 -27.04 0.84 5.53
C ILE A 116 -26.71 1.63 6.81
N TRP A 117 -25.53 1.41 7.39
CA TRP A 117 -25.10 2.03 8.65
C TRP A 117 -24.17 3.23 8.47
N MET A 118 -24.14 3.83 7.28
CA MET A 118 -23.19 4.92 6.96
C MET A 118 -23.25 6.07 7.95
N LYS A 119 -24.47 6.54 8.28
CA LYS A 119 -24.64 7.66 9.22
C LYS A 119 -24.14 7.32 10.62
N ASP A 120 -24.44 6.10 11.10
CA ASP A 120 -24.02 5.65 12.43
C ASP A 120 -22.50 5.49 12.50
N LEU A 121 -21.86 4.99 11.42
CA LEU A 121 -20.42 4.92 11.30
C LEU A 121 -19.77 6.30 11.35
N LEU A 122 -20.30 7.28 10.62
CA LEU A 122 -19.79 8.64 10.62
C LEU A 122 -19.92 9.30 11.99
N LEU A 123 -21.03 9.08 12.69
CA LEU A 123 -21.23 9.54 14.07
C LEU A 123 -20.23 8.87 15.03
N ALA A 124 -20.02 7.56 14.91
CA ALA A 124 -19.05 6.81 15.72
C ALA A 124 -17.61 7.30 15.52
N PHE A 125 -17.26 7.78 14.32
CA PHE A 125 -15.97 8.39 14.02
C PHE A 125 -15.85 9.87 14.42
N GLY A 126 -16.86 10.43 15.11
CA GLY A 126 -16.83 11.79 15.64
C GLY A 126 -17.33 12.86 14.68
N GLY A 127 -18.16 12.49 13.71
CA GLY A 127 -18.79 13.43 12.78
C GLY A 127 -19.77 14.36 13.51
N SER A 128 -19.66 15.66 13.24
CA SER A 128 -20.66 16.66 13.68
C SER A 128 -21.78 16.80 12.64
N GLU A 129 -22.93 17.35 13.06
CA GLU A 129 -24.06 17.61 12.16
C GLU A 129 -23.70 18.47 10.95
N GLN A 130 -22.69 19.35 11.08
CA GLN A 130 -22.22 20.21 9.99
C GLN A 130 -21.34 19.49 8.98
N ILE A 131 -20.59 18.46 9.41
CA ILE A 131 -19.57 17.76 8.59
C ILE A 131 -20.17 16.51 7.92
N ILE A 132 -21.10 15.82 8.62
CA ILE A 132 -21.71 14.57 8.13
C ILE A 132 -22.31 14.71 6.72
N PRO A 133 -23.03 15.76 6.34
CA PRO A 133 -23.58 15.88 4.99
C PRO A 133 -22.51 15.80 3.89
N TYR A 134 -21.38 16.47 4.07
CA TYR A 134 -20.27 16.40 3.10
C TYR A 134 -19.66 15.01 3.00
N ALA A 135 -19.48 14.34 4.15
CA ALA A 135 -18.98 12.97 4.20
C ALA A 135 -19.96 11.99 3.52
N GLN A 136 -21.27 12.14 3.76
CA GLN A 136 -22.29 11.30 3.13
C GLN A 136 -22.38 11.53 1.63
N ASP A 137 -22.32 12.78 1.18
CA ASP A 137 -22.34 13.13 -0.25
C ASP A 137 -21.19 12.47 -1.00
N TYR A 138 -20.01 12.42 -0.38
CA TYR A 138 -18.83 11.73 -0.93
C TYR A 138 -18.98 10.21 -0.90
N LEU A 139 -19.31 9.64 0.27
CA LEU A 139 -19.38 8.19 0.47
C LEU A 139 -20.53 7.53 -0.31
N ASN A 140 -21.66 8.21 -0.49
CA ASN A 140 -22.78 7.69 -1.29
C ASN A 140 -22.38 7.37 -2.73
N ILE A 141 -21.35 8.05 -3.25
CA ILE A 141 -20.81 7.83 -4.59
C ILE A 141 -19.64 6.85 -4.54
N VAL A 142 -18.70 7.04 -3.61
CA VAL A 142 -17.44 6.29 -3.60
C VAL A 142 -17.61 4.87 -3.05
N VAL A 143 -18.48 4.66 -2.05
CA VAL A 143 -18.68 3.32 -1.45
C VAL A 143 -19.24 2.31 -2.46
N PRO A 144 -20.29 2.60 -3.25
CA PRO A 144 -20.70 1.70 -4.33
C PRO A 144 -19.60 1.47 -5.38
N GLY A 145 -18.77 2.49 -5.64
CA GLY A 145 -17.62 2.42 -6.55
C GLY A 145 -16.44 1.62 -6.02
N THR A 146 -16.46 1.17 -4.77
CA THR A 146 -15.37 0.37 -4.16
C THR A 146 -15.10 -0.92 -4.95
N LEU A 147 -16.10 -1.47 -5.64
CA LEU A 147 -15.91 -2.63 -6.52
C LEU A 147 -14.91 -2.31 -7.63
N LEU A 148 -15.04 -1.15 -8.28
CA LEU A 148 -14.12 -0.72 -9.34
C LEU A 148 -12.71 -0.51 -8.77
N THR A 149 -12.61 0.11 -7.61
CA THR A 149 -11.33 0.31 -6.92
C THR A 149 -10.65 -1.02 -6.57
N SER A 150 -11.41 -1.97 -6.00
CA SER A 150 -10.89 -3.30 -5.64
C SER A 150 -10.46 -4.10 -6.86
N LEU A 151 -11.23 -4.07 -7.95
CA LEU A 151 -10.86 -4.69 -9.22
C LEU A 151 -9.63 -4.04 -9.83
N SER A 152 -9.58 -2.70 -9.89
CA SER A 152 -8.46 -1.97 -10.46
C SER A 152 -7.16 -2.29 -9.71
N PHE A 153 -7.10 -2.07 -8.39
CA PHE A 153 -5.88 -2.29 -7.60
C PHE A 153 -5.49 -3.76 -7.46
N GLY A 154 -6.45 -4.64 -7.18
CA GLY A 154 -6.20 -6.07 -7.02
C GLY A 154 -5.67 -6.70 -8.30
N PHE A 155 -6.30 -6.44 -9.42
CA PHE A 155 -5.91 -7.03 -10.70
C PHE A 155 -4.71 -6.31 -11.35
N ASN A 156 -4.44 -5.04 -11.01
CA ASN A 156 -3.16 -4.40 -11.32
C ASN A 156 -1.99 -5.17 -10.67
N ALA A 157 -2.15 -5.61 -9.41
CA ALA A 157 -1.14 -6.43 -8.73
C ALA A 157 -0.95 -7.79 -9.44
N VAL A 158 -2.04 -8.44 -9.88
CA VAL A 158 -1.99 -9.69 -10.65
C VAL A 158 -1.32 -9.47 -12.02
N MET A 159 -1.65 -8.39 -12.73
CA MET A 159 -1.04 -8.01 -14.00
C MET A 159 0.47 -7.84 -13.88
N ARG A 160 0.92 -7.14 -12.84
CA ARG A 160 2.35 -6.98 -12.55
C ARG A 160 3.02 -8.31 -12.21
N ALA A 161 2.38 -9.13 -11.37
CA ALA A 161 2.87 -10.46 -10.97
C ALA A 161 2.95 -11.44 -12.14
N SER A 162 2.12 -11.24 -13.18
CA SER A 162 2.14 -12.02 -14.43
C SER A 162 3.20 -11.56 -15.44
N GLY A 163 4.02 -10.55 -15.09
CA GLY A 163 5.14 -10.12 -15.93
C GLY A 163 4.87 -8.87 -16.79
N TYR A 164 3.81 -8.10 -16.53
CA TYR A 164 3.44 -6.90 -17.30
C TYR A 164 3.56 -5.59 -16.47
N PRO A 165 4.78 -5.24 -15.96
CA PRO A 165 4.96 -4.10 -15.07
C PRO A 165 4.63 -2.76 -15.74
N LYS A 166 4.95 -2.60 -17.03
CA LYS A 166 4.64 -1.38 -17.78
C LYS A 166 3.12 -1.17 -17.93
N LYS A 167 2.36 -2.22 -18.25
CA LYS A 167 0.89 -2.14 -18.33
C LYS A 167 0.29 -1.79 -16.96
N ALA A 168 0.82 -2.38 -15.88
CA ALA A 168 0.41 -2.06 -14.52
C ALA A 168 0.70 -0.58 -14.15
N MET A 169 1.85 -0.04 -14.55
CA MET A 169 2.15 1.40 -14.42
C MET A 169 1.15 2.26 -15.20
N PHE A 170 0.86 1.91 -16.46
CA PHE A 170 -0.11 2.66 -17.27
C PHE A 170 -1.50 2.69 -16.65
N THR A 171 -1.94 1.64 -15.96
CA THR A 171 -3.20 1.68 -15.19
C THR A 171 -3.20 2.81 -14.17
N MET A 172 -2.11 2.93 -13.38
CA MET A 172 -2.00 3.98 -12.36
C MET A 172 -1.93 5.38 -12.99
N LEU A 173 -1.22 5.52 -14.11
CA LEU A 173 -1.15 6.78 -14.86
C LEU A 173 -2.52 7.20 -15.41
N ILE A 174 -3.27 6.26 -16.00
CA ILE A 174 -4.63 6.52 -16.50
C ILE A 174 -5.51 7.05 -15.36
N GLY A 175 -5.50 6.39 -14.20
CA GLY A 175 -6.28 6.81 -13.04
C GLY A 175 -5.90 8.21 -12.57
N ALA A 176 -4.61 8.47 -12.36
CA ALA A 176 -4.12 9.74 -11.88
C ALA A 176 -4.38 10.89 -12.86
N ILE A 177 -4.08 10.70 -14.13
CA ILE A 177 -4.29 11.74 -15.15
C ILE A 177 -5.77 12.05 -15.32
N THR A 178 -6.61 11.02 -15.39
CA THR A 178 -8.06 11.19 -15.51
C THR A 178 -8.63 11.97 -14.32
N ASN A 179 -8.22 11.60 -13.10
CA ASN A 179 -8.71 12.26 -11.88
C ASN A 179 -8.26 13.73 -11.83
N VAL A 180 -6.97 14.02 -12.07
CA VAL A 180 -6.44 15.39 -12.07
C VAL A 180 -7.10 16.27 -13.13
N ILE A 181 -7.54 15.71 -14.26
CA ILE A 181 -8.27 16.46 -15.31
C ILE A 181 -9.74 16.67 -14.91
N LEU A 182 -10.39 15.62 -14.38
CA LEU A 182 -11.82 15.67 -14.09
C LEU A 182 -12.16 16.44 -12.81
N ASP A 183 -11.29 16.42 -11.80
CA ASP A 183 -11.50 17.14 -10.54
C ASP A 183 -11.80 18.63 -10.75
N PRO A 184 -10.96 19.43 -11.45
CA PRO A 184 -11.26 20.84 -11.68
C PRO A 184 -12.52 21.04 -12.53
N ILE A 185 -12.82 20.15 -13.45
CA ILE A 185 -14.03 20.23 -14.28
C ILE A 185 -15.28 20.08 -13.41
N PHE A 186 -15.33 19.04 -12.57
CA PHE A 186 -16.50 18.76 -11.78
C PHE A 186 -16.61 19.66 -10.53
N ILE A 187 -15.48 20.01 -9.91
CA ILE A 187 -15.48 20.84 -8.71
C ILE A 187 -15.75 22.31 -9.03
N PHE A 188 -15.02 22.89 -10.02
CA PHE A 188 -15.04 24.33 -10.30
C PHE A 188 -15.97 24.70 -11.45
N TRP A 189 -15.94 23.98 -12.59
CA TRP A 189 -16.73 24.37 -13.77
C TRP A 189 -18.20 23.95 -13.67
N LEU A 190 -18.45 22.76 -13.12
CA LEU A 190 -19.81 22.25 -12.94
C LEU A 190 -20.37 22.54 -11.54
N ASP A 191 -19.58 23.17 -10.66
CA ASP A 191 -19.96 23.54 -9.29
C ASP A 191 -20.58 22.39 -8.46
N MET A 192 -20.09 21.18 -8.69
CA MET A 192 -20.60 19.98 -8.02
C MET A 192 -19.96 19.76 -6.63
N GLY A 193 -18.96 20.56 -6.27
CA GLY A 193 -18.28 20.49 -4.98
C GLY A 193 -17.70 19.10 -4.69
N ILE A 194 -17.91 18.58 -3.48
CA ILE A 194 -17.37 17.30 -3.03
C ILE A 194 -17.93 16.10 -3.82
N LYS A 195 -19.18 16.20 -4.33
CA LYS A 195 -19.78 15.18 -5.21
C LYS A 195 -19.03 15.10 -6.53
N GLY A 196 -18.55 16.23 -7.03
CA GLY A 196 -17.73 16.30 -8.24
C GLY A 196 -16.43 15.52 -8.09
N ALA A 197 -15.72 15.72 -7.00
CA ALA A 197 -14.51 14.94 -6.67
C ALA A 197 -14.78 13.44 -6.58
N ALA A 198 -15.88 13.05 -5.93
CA ALA A 198 -16.30 11.65 -5.82
C ALA A 198 -16.56 11.03 -7.20
N ILE A 199 -17.27 11.73 -8.09
CA ILE A 199 -17.58 11.27 -9.45
C ILE A 199 -16.30 11.16 -10.28
N ALA A 200 -15.39 12.15 -10.22
CA ALA A 200 -14.11 12.11 -10.90
C ALA A 200 -13.29 10.89 -10.49
N THR A 201 -13.25 10.58 -9.18
CA THR A 201 -12.59 9.39 -8.65
C THR A 201 -13.20 8.11 -9.23
N ILE A 202 -14.53 7.99 -9.26
CA ILE A 202 -15.20 6.78 -9.77
C ILE A 202 -14.98 6.61 -11.27
N ILE A 203 -15.05 7.68 -12.07
CA ILE A 203 -14.76 7.61 -13.51
C ILE A 203 -13.31 7.17 -13.74
N SER A 204 -12.37 7.71 -12.98
CA SER A 204 -10.95 7.32 -13.04
C SER A 204 -10.77 5.84 -12.72
N MET A 205 -11.42 5.34 -11.67
CA MET A 205 -11.37 3.92 -11.30
C MET A 205 -12.07 3.02 -12.33
N LEU A 206 -13.14 3.49 -12.96
CA LEU A 206 -13.79 2.77 -14.06
C LEU A 206 -12.84 2.59 -15.24
N LEU A 207 -12.16 3.64 -15.69
CA LEU A 207 -11.20 3.55 -16.78
C LEU A 207 -10.03 2.63 -16.43
N CYS A 208 -9.51 2.71 -15.20
CA CYS A 208 -8.49 1.78 -14.71
C CYS A 208 -8.97 0.34 -14.76
N THR A 209 -10.19 0.08 -14.27
CA THR A 209 -10.79 -1.26 -14.25
C THR A 209 -10.98 -1.80 -15.66
N LEU A 210 -11.51 -0.99 -16.57
CA LEU A 210 -11.67 -1.38 -17.97
C LEU A 210 -10.34 -1.74 -18.63
N PHE A 211 -9.31 -0.92 -18.38
CA PHE A 211 -7.97 -1.19 -18.91
C PHE A 211 -7.38 -2.50 -18.38
N VAL A 212 -7.48 -2.73 -17.06
CA VAL A 212 -6.98 -3.96 -16.42
C VAL A 212 -7.75 -5.18 -16.87
N MET A 213 -9.09 -5.10 -16.90
CA MET A 213 -9.94 -6.23 -17.33
C MET A 213 -9.72 -6.57 -18.81
N ASN A 214 -9.59 -5.55 -19.67
CA ASN A 214 -9.27 -5.76 -21.08
C ASN A 214 -7.96 -6.56 -21.27
N HIS A 215 -6.94 -6.31 -20.41
CA HIS A 215 -5.71 -7.08 -20.46
C HIS A 215 -5.94 -8.59 -20.25
N PHE A 216 -6.78 -8.99 -19.29
CA PHE A 216 -7.04 -10.39 -18.98
C PHE A 216 -7.99 -11.09 -19.95
N VAL A 217 -8.64 -10.34 -20.85
CA VAL A 217 -9.45 -10.87 -21.93
C VAL A 217 -8.63 -11.06 -23.22
N GLN A 218 -7.51 -10.34 -23.39
CA GLN A 218 -6.66 -10.42 -24.57
C GLN A 218 -5.98 -11.80 -24.69
N LYS A 219 -5.88 -12.30 -25.93
CA LYS A 219 -5.25 -13.60 -26.24
C LYS A 219 -3.73 -13.62 -25.92
N ASP A 220 -3.09 -12.46 -25.91
CA ASP A 220 -1.65 -12.32 -25.67
C ASP A 220 -1.28 -12.33 -24.18
N SER A 221 -2.25 -12.27 -23.28
CA SER A 221 -1.99 -12.39 -21.84
C SER A 221 -1.61 -13.81 -21.46
N ILE A 222 -0.59 -13.94 -20.57
CA ILE A 222 -0.13 -15.25 -20.07
C ILE A 222 -1.22 -15.90 -19.23
N VAL A 223 -1.96 -15.08 -18.44
CA VAL A 223 -3.06 -15.53 -17.59
C VAL A 223 -4.30 -14.78 -18.04
N ARG A 224 -5.38 -15.50 -18.31
CA ARG A 224 -6.61 -14.93 -18.87
C ARG A 224 -7.86 -15.58 -18.32
N PHE A 225 -8.99 -14.89 -18.46
CA PHE A 225 -10.27 -15.43 -18.08
C PHE A 225 -10.75 -16.50 -19.08
N HIS A 226 -11.21 -17.65 -18.55
CA HIS A 226 -11.86 -18.70 -19.31
C HIS A 226 -13.19 -19.11 -18.67
N LYS A 227 -14.08 -19.69 -19.45
CA LYS A 227 -15.30 -20.29 -18.92
C LYS A 227 -14.92 -21.41 -17.93
N GLY A 228 -15.41 -21.32 -16.69
CA GLY A 228 -15.13 -22.28 -15.63
C GLY A 228 -14.14 -21.80 -14.56
N THR A 229 -13.27 -20.81 -14.85
CA THR A 229 -12.35 -20.27 -13.84
C THR A 229 -13.04 -19.45 -12.75
N PHE A 230 -14.24 -18.95 -13.01
CA PHE A 230 -15.06 -18.17 -12.07
C PHE A 230 -15.71 -19.00 -10.97
N LYS A 231 -15.77 -20.34 -11.13
CA LYS A 231 -16.30 -21.22 -10.09
C LYS A 231 -15.36 -21.24 -8.90
N LEU A 232 -15.87 -20.88 -7.71
CA LEU A 232 -15.10 -20.86 -6.50
C LEU A 232 -14.64 -22.28 -6.10
N GLU A 233 -13.35 -22.47 -6.01
CA GLU A 233 -12.74 -23.68 -5.48
C GLU A 233 -12.20 -23.39 -4.07
N LYS A 234 -12.70 -24.11 -3.05
CA LYS A 234 -12.35 -23.90 -1.64
C LYS A 234 -10.83 -23.80 -1.39
N HIS A 235 -10.07 -24.67 -2.03
CA HIS A 235 -8.61 -24.69 -1.91
C HIS A 235 -7.96 -23.41 -2.49
N VAL A 236 -8.44 -22.93 -3.66
CA VAL A 236 -7.93 -21.72 -4.32
C VAL A 236 -8.28 -20.49 -3.49
N VAL A 237 -9.54 -20.38 -3.04
CA VAL A 237 -10.01 -19.29 -2.18
C VAL A 237 -9.21 -19.24 -0.89
N TRP A 238 -9.03 -20.37 -0.20
CA TRP A 238 -8.25 -20.44 1.03
C TRP A 238 -6.81 -19.98 0.84
N ASN A 239 -6.19 -20.39 -0.26
CA ASN A 239 -4.83 -19.99 -0.63
C ASN A 239 -4.71 -18.47 -0.89
N ILE A 240 -5.70 -17.86 -1.53
CA ILE A 240 -5.73 -16.40 -1.77
C ILE A 240 -5.86 -15.67 -0.44
N LEU A 241 -6.87 -16.02 0.36
CA LEU A 241 -7.18 -15.34 1.63
C LEU A 241 -6.05 -15.46 2.64
N THR A 242 -5.45 -16.65 2.79
CA THR A 242 -4.37 -16.89 3.74
C THR A 242 -3.18 -15.96 3.53
N ILE A 243 -2.79 -15.71 2.27
CA ILE A 243 -1.67 -14.82 1.95
C ILE A 243 -2.10 -13.35 2.08
N GLY A 244 -3.29 -13.03 1.63
CA GLY A 244 -3.82 -11.67 1.65
C GLY A 244 -4.14 -11.13 3.04
N VAL A 245 -4.33 -12.01 4.05
CA VAL A 245 -4.53 -11.59 5.45
C VAL A 245 -3.40 -10.69 5.96
N SER A 246 -2.16 -10.88 5.51
CA SER A 246 -1.02 -10.06 5.96
C SER A 246 -1.18 -8.57 5.59
N PRO A 247 -1.35 -8.17 4.33
CA PRO A 247 -1.57 -6.77 3.97
C PRO A 247 -2.91 -6.22 4.47
N PHE A 248 -3.95 -7.05 4.55
CA PHE A 248 -5.23 -6.69 5.15
C PHE A 248 -5.06 -6.26 6.61
N ALA A 249 -4.45 -7.11 7.43
CA ALA A 249 -4.23 -6.84 8.85
C ALA A 249 -3.30 -5.65 9.08
N MET A 250 -2.28 -5.48 8.20
CA MET A 250 -1.39 -4.32 8.25
C MET A 250 -2.15 -3.00 7.99
N GLN A 251 -3.09 -2.99 7.04
CA GLN A 251 -3.90 -1.80 6.74
C GLN A 251 -4.79 -1.41 7.92
N LEU A 252 -5.44 -2.40 8.57
CA LEU A 252 -6.25 -2.15 9.75
C LEU A 252 -5.41 -1.68 10.95
N ALA A 253 -4.26 -2.30 11.19
CA ALA A 253 -3.36 -1.88 12.25
C ALA A 253 -2.82 -0.47 12.01
N GLY A 254 -2.54 -0.10 10.75
CA GLY A 254 -2.14 1.25 10.38
C GLY A 254 -3.18 2.31 10.75
N SER A 255 -4.46 2.03 10.51
CA SER A 255 -5.55 2.93 10.88
C SER A 255 -5.62 3.12 12.42
N LEU A 256 -5.46 2.05 13.19
CA LEU A 256 -5.43 2.13 14.66
C LEU A 256 -4.24 2.96 15.17
N VAL A 257 -3.06 2.76 14.58
CA VAL A 257 -1.86 3.54 14.92
C VAL A 257 -2.10 5.03 14.72
N VAL A 258 -2.69 5.44 13.60
CA VAL A 258 -2.97 6.86 13.33
C VAL A 258 -3.88 7.47 14.39
N VAL A 259 -4.93 6.76 14.82
CA VAL A 259 -5.84 7.24 15.87
C VAL A 259 -5.11 7.43 17.20
N ILE A 260 -4.33 6.44 17.63
CA ILE A 260 -3.59 6.49 18.90
C ILE A 260 -2.51 7.57 18.84
N GLN A 261 -1.81 7.70 17.72
CA GLN A 261 -0.77 8.71 17.52
C GLN A 261 -1.34 10.12 17.58
N ASN A 262 -2.45 10.38 16.90
CA ASN A 262 -3.10 11.68 16.93
C ASN A 262 -3.58 12.04 18.35
N TYR A 263 -4.13 11.07 19.07
CA TYR A 263 -4.53 11.27 20.46
C TYR A 263 -3.31 11.64 21.35
N ALA A 264 -2.23 10.88 21.27
CA ALA A 264 -1.02 11.12 22.04
C ALA A 264 -0.36 12.47 21.69
N LEU A 265 -0.29 12.83 20.41
CA LEU A 265 0.24 14.12 19.95
C LEU A 265 -0.59 15.31 20.47
N LYS A 266 -1.92 15.19 20.37
CA LYS A 266 -2.82 16.25 20.85
C LYS A 266 -2.69 16.47 22.35
N GLN A 267 -2.56 15.39 23.13
CA GLN A 267 -2.43 15.44 24.58
C GLN A 267 -1.10 16.10 25.04
N HIS A 268 0.01 15.88 24.32
CA HIS A 268 1.35 16.31 24.76
C HIS A 268 1.92 17.52 24.02
N GLY A 269 1.37 17.89 22.87
CA GLY A 269 1.88 19.01 22.05
C GLY A 269 0.81 19.81 21.32
N GLY A 270 -0.48 19.50 21.55
CA GLY A 270 -1.59 20.26 20.99
C GLY A 270 -1.67 20.20 19.45
N ASP A 271 -2.29 21.23 18.88
CA ASP A 271 -2.51 21.30 17.42
C ASP A 271 -1.21 21.53 16.64
N LEU A 272 -0.22 22.18 17.26
CA LEU A 272 1.11 22.39 16.68
C LEU A 272 1.82 21.05 16.43
N ALA A 273 1.77 20.13 17.39
CA ALA A 273 2.34 18.79 17.25
C ALA A 273 1.63 17.94 16.19
N LEU A 274 0.31 18.08 16.07
CA LEU A 274 -0.46 17.43 15.00
C LEU A 274 -0.04 17.94 13.60
N GLY A 275 0.13 19.26 13.46
CA GLY A 275 0.61 19.88 12.23
C GLY A 275 2.03 19.41 11.87
N ALA A 276 2.93 19.40 12.87
CA ALA A 276 4.30 18.90 12.73
C ALA A 276 4.32 17.43 12.28
N ASN A 277 3.51 16.58 12.91
CA ASN A 277 3.44 15.17 12.56
C ASN A 277 2.88 14.93 11.15
N GLY A 278 1.98 15.80 10.67
CA GLY A 278 1.50 15.75 9.28
C GLY A 278 2.65 15.92 8.27
N ILE A 279 3.56 16.85 8.52
CA ILE A 279 4.76 17.07 7.69
C ILE A 279 5.73 15.88 7.80
N ILE A 280 6.04 15.43 9.03
CA ILE A 280 6.93 14.28 9.29
C ILE A 280 6.42 13.02 8.58
N THR A 281 5.13 12.75 8.70
CA THR A 281 4.49 11.60 8.07
C THR A 281 4.53 11.70 6.54
N SER A 282 4.34 12.89 5.97
CA SER A 282 4.42 13.12 4.53
C SER A 282 5.81 12.82 3.97
N VAL A 283 6.86 13.28 4.65
CA VAL A 283 8.25 12.98 4.26
C VAL A 283 8.53 11.48 4.37
N GLY A 284 8.15 10.85 5.49
CA GLY A 284 8.31 9.40 5.68
C GLY A 284 7.54 8.58 4.63
N MET A 285 6.32 9.00 4.29
CA MET A 285 5.47 8.32 3.29
C MET A 285 6.10 8.34 1.90
N LEU A 286 6.69 9.46 1.47
CA LEU A 286 7.38 9.53 0.18
C LEU A 286 8.53 8.52 0.10
N LEU A 287 9.34 8.40 1.14
CA LEU A 287 10.44 7.43 1.20
C LEU A 287 9.90 5.98 1.20
N VAL A 288 8.87 5.70 1.99
CA VAL A 288 8.25 4.37 2.06
C VAL A 288 7.62 3.97 0.71
N MET A 289 7.00 4.91 -0.03
CA MET A 289 6.41 4.63 -1.34
C MET A 289 7.45 4.20 -2.38
N LEU A 290 8.68 4.75 -2.32
CA LEU A 290 9.79 4.28 -3.15
C LEU A 290 10.11 2.81 -2.87
N ILE A 291 10.19 2.44 -1.58
CA ILE A 291 10.50 1.07 -1.18
C ILE A 291 9.36 0.09 -1.53
N ILE A 292 8.12 0.51 -1.34
CA ILE A 292 6.95 -0.28 -1.77
C ILE A 292 7.00 -0.53 -3.28
N GLY A 293 7.35 0.47 -4.09
CA GLY A 293 7.50 0.30 -5.55
C GLY A 293 8.59 -0.73 -5.89
N ILE A 294 9.75 -0.67 -5.23
CA ILE A 294 10.84 -1.64 -5.43
C ILE A 294 10.40 -3.04 -4.99
N ALA A 295 9.74 -3.16 -3.83
CA ALA A 295 9.24 -4.43 -3.31
C ALA A 295 8.14 -5.03 -4.21
N GLN A 296 7.30 -4.19 -4.81
CA GLN A 296 6.35 -4.62 -5.84
C GLN A 296 7.03 -5.11 -7.12
N GLY A 297 8.17 -4.50 -7.51
CA GLY A 297 9.00 -4.99 -8.62
C GLY A 297 9.69 -6.33 -8.34
N MET A 298 10.00 -6.61 -7.07
CA MET A 298 10.54 -7.90 -6.63
C MET A 298 9.52 -9.05 -6.79
N GLN A 299 8.23 -8.78 -6.67
CA GLN A 299 7.17 -9.78 -6.61
C GLN A 299 7.16 -10.77 -7.78
N PRO A 300 7.14 -10.38 -9.07
CA PRO A 300 7.16 -11.32 -10.18
C PRO A 300 8.44 -12.12 -10.24
N ILE A 301 9.59 -11.52 -9.91
CA ILE A 301 10.91 -12.16 -10.00
C ILE A 301 11.02 -13.26 -8.94
N VAL A 302 10.77 -12.91 -7.68
CA VAL A 302 10.87 -13.86 -6.56
C VAL A 302 9.78 -14.92 -6.65
N GLY A 303 8.51 -14.54 -6.92
CA GLY A 303 7.41 -15.48 -6.99
C GLY A 303 7.59 -16.53 -8.08
N PHE A 304 7.99 -16.10 -9.29
CA PHE A 304 8.28 -16.99 -10.41
C PHE A 304 9.45 -17.94 -10.10
N ASN A 305 10.61 -17.39 -9.70
CA ASN A 305 11.81 -18.21 -9.45
C ASN A 305 11.65 -19.12 -8.23
N PHE A 306 10.86 -18.74 -7.25
CA PHE A 306 10.49 -19.60 -6.13
C PHE A 306 9.62 -20.78 -6.60
N GLY A 307 8.61 -20.51 -7.45
CA GLY A 307 7.80 -21.55 -8.10
C GLY A 307 8.64 -22.52 -8.94
N ALA A 308 9.62 -21.99 -9.70
CA ALA A 308 10.58 -22.75 -10.53
C ALA A 308 11.69 -23.42 -9.72
N LYS A 309 11.70 -23.32 -8.38
CA LYS A 309 12.76 -23.85 -7.49
C LYS A 309 14.16 -23.29 -7.73
N LYS A 310 14.29 -22.11 -8.37
CA LYS A 310 15.56 -21.41 -8.62
C LYS A 310 15.93 -20.52 -7.43
N TYR A 311 16.24 -21.12 -6.30
CA TYR A 311 16.43 -20.42 -5.02
C TYR A 311 17.61 -19.46 -4.99
N GLU A 312 18.67 -19.70 -5.78
CA GLU A 312 19.79 -18.77 -5.91
C GLU A 312 19.34 -17.41 -6.46
N ARG A 313 18.51 -17.42 -7.50
CA ARG A 313 17.95 -16.19 -8.09
C ARG A 313 17.02 -15.47 -7.12
N VAL A 314 16.27 -16.22 -6.32
CA VAL A 314 15.42 -15.68 -5.24
C VAL A 314 16.27 -14.95 -4.21
N GLN A 315 17.37 -15.55 -3.74
CA GLN A 315 18.29 -14.95 -2.76
C GLN A 315 19.01 -13.72 -3.34
N GLU A 316 19.49 -13.79 -4.58
CA GLU A 316 20.15 -12.69 -5.27
C GLU A 316 19.20 -11.49 -5.40
N THR A 317 17.94 -11.74 -5.81
CA THR A 317 16.92 -10.70 -5.92
C THR A 317 16.67 -10.04 -4.57
N LEU A 318 16.44 -10.82 -3.52
CA LEU A 318 16.21 -10.32 -2.17
C LEU A 318 17.38 -9.47 -1.67
N ARG A 319 18.62 -9.96 -1.88
CA ARG A 319 19.84 -9.25 -1.48
C ARG A 319 19.94 -7.89 -2.18
N LEU A 320 19.71 -7.83 -3.49
CA LEU A 320 19.74 -6.58 -4.25
C LEU A 320 18.65 -5.61 -3.78
N VAL A 321 17.43 -6.09 -3.55
CA VAL A 321 16.33 -5.26 -3.04
C VAL A 321 16.65 -4.69 -1.66
N ILE A 322 17.17 -5.52 -0.74
CA ILE A 322 17.54 -5.05 0.60
C ILE A 322 18.65 -3.99 0.51
N ILE A 323 19.69 -4.20 -0.30
CA ILE A 323 20.78 -3.23 -0.47
C ILE A 323 20.22 -1.91 -1.03
N THR A 324 19.45 -1.97 -2.12
CA THR A 324 18.88 -0.77 -2.74
C THR A 324 17.94 -0.03 -1.79
N ALA A 325 17.08 -0.75 -1.09
CA ALA A 325 16.17 -0.17 -0.10
C ALA A 325 16.92 0.48 1.05
N THR A 326 17.98 -0.16 1.56
CA THR A 326 18.80 0.38 2.65
C THR A 326 19.54 1.65 2.22
N ILE A 327 20.08 1.69 0.99
CA ILE A 327 20.75 2.88 0.44
C ILE A 327 19.75 4.04 0.33
N ILE A 328 18.59 3.82 -0.28
CA ILE A 328 17.57 4.87 -0.47
C ILE A 328 17.09 5.41 0.89
N MET A 329 16.77 4.51 1.82
CA MET A 329 16.34 4.91 3.16
C MET A 329 17.47 5.56 3.96
N GLY A 330 18.72 5.12 3.77
CA GLY A 330 19.91 5.74 4.37
C GLY A 330 20.12 7.18 3.91
N VAL A 331 19.98 7.42 2.60
CA VAL A 331 20.04 8.79 2.05
C VAL A 331 18.88 9.64 2.61
N GLY A 332 17.65 9.12 2.61
CA GLY A 332 16.49 9.83 3.17
C GLY A 332 16.64 10.12 4.64
N CYS A 333 17.15 9.18 5.44
CA CYS A 333 17.45 9.33 6.86
C CYS A 333 18.54 10.42 7.05
N PHE A 334 19.64 10.33 6.32
CA PHE A 334 20.71 11.33 6.37
C PHE A 334 20.20 12.74 6.06
N CYS A 335 19.45 12.92 4.98
CA CYS A 335 18.88 14.21 4.62
C CYS A 335 17.93 14.74 5.71
N SER A 336 17.09 13.88 6.29
CA SER A 336 16.13 14.26 7.33
C SER A 336 16.79 14.64 8.65
N VAL A 337 17.89 13.99 9.01
CA VAL A 337 18.64 14.27 10.24
C VAL A 337 19.61 15.46 10.09
N ALA A 338 20.31 15.53 8.93
CA ALA A 338 21.30 16.58 8.68
C ALA A 338 20.67 17.93 8.30
N PHE A 339 19.57 17.90 7.51
CA PHE A 339 18.95 19.10 6.96
C PHE A 339 17.45 19.23 7.29
N PRO A 340 16.99 18.98 8.53
CA PRO A 340 15.55 18.93 8.84
C PRO A 340 14.86 20.28 8.61
N LYS A 341 15.51 21.41 8.97
CA LYS A 341 14.95 22.74 8.75
C LYS A 341 14.78 23.08 7.26
N LEU A 342 15.67 22.60 6.40
CA LEU A 342 15.56 22.80 4.95
C LEU A 342 14.35 22.03 4.38
N ILE A 343 14.17 20.79 4.81
CA ILE A 343 13.02 19.97 4.42
C ILE A 343 11.72 20.59 4.93
N THR A 344 11.67 21.00 6.20
CA THR A 344 10.49 21.60 6.81
C THR A 344 10.09 22.92 6.14
N ARG A 345 11.05 23.75 5.73
CA ARG A 345 10.79 25.00 5.00
C ARG A 345 10.07 24.80 3.66
N ALA A 346 10.16 23.64 3.06
CA ALA A 346 9.38 23.33 1.87
C ALA A 346 7.86 23.20 2.15
N PHE A 347 7.46 23.02 3.42
CA PHE A 347 6.08 22.83 3.83
C PHE A 347 5.51 24.02 4.61
N THR A 348 6.33 24.74 5.38
CA THR A 348 5.88 25.86 6.24
C THR A 348 6.95 26.93 6.41
N ASN A 349 6.48 28.17 6.57
CA ASN A 349 7.31 29.33 6.95
C ASN A 349 7.07 29.78 8.39
N ASP A 350 6.13 29.15 9.11
CA ASP A 350 5.85 29.43 10.50
C ASP A 350 7.03 28.98 11.38
N PRO A 351 7.69 29.89 12.15
CA PRO A 351 8.88 29.57 12.95
C PRO A 351 8.63 28.50 14.01
N ASP A 352 7.49 28.56 14.71
CA ASP A 352 7.16 27.63 15.78
C ASP A 352 6.92 26.22 15.23
N LEU A 353 6.14 26.12 14.17
CA LEU A 353 5.89 24.86 13.48
C LEU A 353 7.17 24.29 12.86
N LEU A 354 8.07 25.17 12.35
CA LEU A 354 9.33 24.77 11.75
C LEU A 354 10.26 24.11 12.79
N ASP A 355 10.42 24.70 13.97
CA ASP A 355 11.33 24.16 14.97
C ASP A 355 10.81 22.85 15.58
N VAL A 356 9.51 22.77 15.88
CA VAL A 356 8.87 21.55 16.39
C VAL A 356 8.96 20.42 15.35
N THR A 357 8.66 20.72 14.07
CA THR A 357 8.74 19.74 12.99
C THR A 357 10.18 19.27 12.74
N ALA A 358 11.15 20.18 12.75
CA ALA A 358 12.55 19.82 12.53
C ALA A 358 13.09 18.90 13.63
N ASN A 359 12.70 19.12 14.89
CA ASN A 359 13.03 18.23 15.99
C ASN A 359 12.37 16.85 15.82
N GLY A 360 11.04 16.84 15.59
CA GLY A 360 10.30 15.60 15.37
C GLY A 360 10.79 14.78 14.17
N LEU A 361 11.19 15.46 13.07
CA LEU A 361 11.75 14.81 11.87
C LEU A 361 13.09 14.12 12.17
N ARG A 362 13.98 14.80 12.92
CA ARG A 362 15.26 14.21 13.36
C ARG A 362 15.04 12.95 14.20
N ILE A 363 14.13 13.02 15.16
CA ILE A 363 13.87 11.91 16.08
C ILE A 363 13.20 10.76 15.34
N SER A 364 12.07 11.01 14.68
CA SER A 364 11.25 9.97 14.07
C SER A 364 11.94 9.20 12.95
N LEU A 365 12.82 9.87 12.18
CA LEU A 365 13.50 9.24 11.04
C LEU A 365 14.95 8.84 11.34
N LEU A 366 15.40 8.92 12.62
CA LEU A 366 16.78 8.63 13.03
C LEU A 366 17.25 7.21 12.62
N VAL A 367 16.38 6.22 12.70
CA VAL A 367 16.67 4.81 12.42
C VAL A 367 15.99 4.34 11.13
N PHE A 368 15.52 5.29 10.32
CA PHE A 368 14.71 4.97 9.13
C PHE A 368 15.46 4.14 8.08
N VAL A 369 16.80 4.13 8.13
CA VAL A 369 17.67 3.29 7.29
C VAL A 369 17.30 1.80 7.35
N VAL A 370 16.85 1.28 8.50
CA VAL A 370 16.51 -0.14 8.67
C VAL A 370 15.11 -0.48 8.16
N VAL A 371 14.22 0.51 7.99
CA VAL A 371 12.83 0.31 7.55
C VAL A 371 12.78 -0.29 6.16
N GLY A 372 13.69 0.10 5.26
CA GLY A 372 13.78 -0.47 3.90
C GLY A 372 14.00 -1.97 3.90
N SER A 373 14.93 -2.46 4.70
CA SER A 373 15.20 -3.90 4.84
C SER A 373 14.02 -4.65 5.45
N GLN A 374 13.39 -4.07 6.48
CA GLN A 374 12.23 -4.66 7.14
C GLN A 374 11.03 -4.84 6.20
N ILE A 375 10.67 -3.80 5.43
CA ILE A 375 9.59 -3.86 4.43
C ILE A 375 9.91 -4.94 3.40
N SER A 376 11.14 -4.95 2.87
CA SER A 376 11.57 -5.91 1.86
C SER A 376 11.50 -7.35 2.35
N ILE A 377 11.91 -7.62 3.59
CA ILE A 377 11.85 -8.96 4.20
C ILE A 377 10.40 -9.40 4.45
N SER A 378 9.54 -8.50 4.93
CA SER A 378 8.12 -8.82 5.14
C SER A 378 7.43 -9.16 3.81
N GLN A 379 7.67 -8.35 2.77
CA GLN A 379 7.16 -8.60 1.42
C GLN A 379 7.73 -9.90 0.82
N PHE A 380 8.99 -10.22 1.06
CA PHE A 380 9.58 -11.48 0.63
C PHE A 380 8.81 -12.69 1.18
N PHE A 381 8.54 -12.74 2.48
CA PHE A 381 7.76 -13.84 3.07
C PHE A 381 6.33 -13.91 2.54
N GLN A 382 5.72 -12.78 2.20
CA GLN A 382 4.42 -12.74 1.54
C GLN A 382 4.50 -13.35 0.13
N ILE A 383 5.50 -12.97 -0.66
CA ILE A 383 5.68 -13.42 -2.06
C ILE A 383 5.95 -14.93 -2.15
N ILE A 384 6.74 -15.49 -1.23
CA ILE A 384 6.97 -16.95 -1.19
C ILE A 384 5.81 -17.73 -0.54
N GLY A 385 4.73 -17.05 -0.15
CA GLY A 385 3.50 -17.66 0.34
C GLY A 385 3.54 -18.13 1.79
N ILE A 386 4.52 -17.68 2.60
CA ILE A 386 4.60 -18.00 4.04
C ILE A 386 3.81 -16.94 4.83
N ALA A 387 2.48 -17.04 4.74
CA ALA A 387 1.53 -16.04 5.23
C ALA A 387 1.71 -15.67 6.71
N TRP A 388 1.89 -16.66 7.61
CA TRP A 388 2.01 -16.38 9.02
C TRP A 388 3.25 -15.55 9.39
N LYS A 389 4.41 -15.80 8.70
CA LYS A 389 5.61 -15.00 8.88
C LYS A 389 5.41 -13.59 8.37
N ALA A 390 4.83 -13.44 7.18
CA ALA A 390 4.52 -12.13 6.61
C ALA A 390 3.58 -11.33 7.51
N MET A 391 2.51 -11.93 8.01
CA MET A 391 1.56 -11.31 8.93
C MET A 391 2.23 -10.91 10.25
N PHE A 392 2.96 -11.81 10.88
CA PHE A 392 3.66 -11.52 12.14
C PHE A 392 4.67 -10.38 11.96
N LEU A 393 5.49 -10.43 10.91
CA LEU A 393 6.48 -9.41 10.62
C LEU A 393 5.87 -8.04 10.33
N SER A 394 4.69 -7.99 9.73
CA SER A 394 3.99 -6.73 9.43
C SER A 394 3.30 -6.15 10.66
N LEU A 395 2.60 -6.99 11.45
CA LEU A 395 1.81 -6.52 12.59
C LEU A 395 2.65 -6.15 13.82
N ARG A 396 3.73 -6.90 14.10
CA ARG A 396 4.50 -6.68 15.33
C ARG A 396 5.05 -5.26 15.43
N ARG A 397 5.50 -4.65 14.30
CA ARG A 397 5.99 -3.28 14.28
C ARG A 397 4.95 -2.31 14.80
N GLN A 398 3.73 -2.42 14.29
CA GLN A 398 2.65 -1.49 14.61
C GLN A 398 1.99 -1.81 15.97
N VAL A 399 1.59 -3.05 16.17
CA VAL A 399 0.77 -3.45 17.32
C VAL A 399 1.60 -3.80 18.53
N LEU A 400 2.70 -4.55 18.37
CA LEU A 400 3.49 -5.04 19.50
C LEU A 400 4.55 -4.04 19.97
N PHE A 401 5.08 -3.21 19.06
CA PHE A 401 6.18 -2.31 19.41
C PHE A 401 5.76 -0.85 19.39
N LEU A 402 5.17 -0.35 18.31
CA LEU A 402 4.89 1.08 18.15
C LEU A 402 3.81 1.57 19.13
N ILE A 403 2.65 0.90 19.19
CA ILE A 403 1.57 1.33 20.08
C ILE A 403 2.00 1.31 21.56
N PRO A 404 2.55 0.21 22.11
CA PRO A 404 2.99 0.20 23.50
C PRO A 404 4.11 1.20 23.78
N ALA A 405 5.10 1.32 22.88
CA ALA A 405 6.18 2.30 23.04
C ALA A 405 5.65 3.73 23.04
N MET A 406 4.72 4.06 22.15
CA MET A 406 4.11 5.38 22.07
C MET A 406 3.37 5.76 23.37
N LEU A 407 2.57 4.83 23.90
CA LEU A 407 1.83 5.05 25.14
C LEU A 407 2.74 5.11 26.37
N LEU A 408 3.84 4.35 26.36
CA LEU A 408 4.80 4.34 27.48
C LEU A 408 5.73 5.55 27.43
N PHE A 409 6.37 5.81 26.29
CA PHE A 409 7.37 6.86 26.15
C PHE A 409 6.77 8.25 26.26
N SER A 410 5.54 8.46 25.79
CA SER A 410 4.83 9.72 25.95
C SER A 410 4.63 10.11 27.43
N ARG A 411 4.50 9.14 28.34
CA ARG A 411 4.39 9.38 29.78
C ARG A 411 5.69 9.89 30.41
N PHE A 412 6.86 9.45 29.88
CA PHE A 412 8.16 9.80 30.43
C PHE A 412 8.78 11.03 29.78
N TRP A 413 8.58 11.19 28.45
CA TRP A 413 9.24 12.23 27.65
C TRP A 413 8.24 13.16 26.92
N GLY A 414 6.96 13.09 27.25
CA GLY A 414 5.94 13.96 26.64
C GLY A 414 5.90 13.82 25.11
N LEU A 415 5.94 14.94 24.40
CA LEU A 415 5.88 14.97 22.94
C LEU A 415 7.04 14.22 22.27
N ASP A 416 8.26 14.41 22.75
CA ASP A 416 9.43 13.71 22.20
C ASP A 416 9.30 12.20 22.37
N GLY A 417 8.65 11.74 23.46
CA GLY A 417 8.36 10.33 23.68
C GLY A 417 7.46 9.71 22.62
N VAL A 418 6.50 10.47 22.09
CA VAL A 418 5.66 10.00 20.96
C VAL A 418 6.53 9.76 19.72
N TRP A 419 7.49 10.65 19.46
CA TRP A 419 8.40 10.53 18.32
C TRP A 419 9.48 9.45 18.51
N TYR A 420 10.00 9.24 19.74
CA TYR A 420 10.97 8.15 20.05
C TYR A 420 10.36 6.76 19.84
N ALA A 421 9.05 6.61 19.93
CA ALA A 421 8.38 5.32 19.71
C ALA A 421 8.60 4.77 18.29
N ALA A 422 8.70 5.63 17.28
CA ALA A 422 8.91 5.22 15.89
C ALA A 422 10.29 4.56 15.68
N PRO A 423 11.43 5.23 15.96
CA PRO A 423 12.76 4.62 15.79
C PRO A 423 12.96 3.38 16.69
N PHE A 424 12.41 3.36 17.90
CA PHE A 424 12.45 2.17 18.74
C PHE A 424 11.75 0.99 18.08
N SER A 425 10.50 1.18 17.63
CA SER A 425 9.73 0.12 17.00
C SER A 425 10.37 -0.34 15.68
N ASP A 426 10.94 0.58 14.90
CA ASP A 426 11.61 0.27 13.63
C ASP A 426 12.86 -0.58 13.85
N PHE A 427 13.67 -0.22 14.86
CA PHE A 427 14.87 -0.97 15.21
C PHE A 427 14.56 -2.40 15.66
N VAL A 428 13.66 -2.57 16.64
CA VAL A 428 13.29 -3.88 17.17
C VAL A 428 12.62 -4.73 16.07
N ALA A 429 11.78 -4.11 15.24
CA ALA A 429 11.15 -4.78 14.11
C ALA A 429 12.18 -5.21 13.05
N ALA A 430 13.21 -4.40 12.77
CA ALA A 430 14.26 -4.78 11.83
C ALA A 430 15.09 -5.95 12.36
N VAL A 431 15.55 -5.91 13.60
CA VAL A 431 16.31 -7.01 14.22
C VAL A 431 15.54 -8.32 14.12
N THR A 432 14.27 -8.31 14.51
CA THR A 432 13.44 -9.53 14.43
C THR A 432 13.19 -9.97 12.98
N ALA A 433 13.09 -9.05 11.97
CA ALA A 433 12.99 -9.42 10.57
C ALA A 433 14.24 -10.15 10.08
N TRP A 434 15.41 -9.62 10.42
CA TRP A 434 16.69 -10.24 10.06
C TRP A 434 16.89 -11.61 10.72
N LEU A 435 16.47 -11.81 11.98
CA LEU A 435 16.50 -13.11 12.64
C LEU A 435 15.62 -14.14 11.92
N PHE A 436 14.38 -13.75 11.54
CA PHE A 436 13.49 -14.63 10.77
C PHE A 436 14.06 -14.97 9.39
N LEU A 437 14.67 -14.00 8.70
CA LEU A 437 15.31 -14.23 7.42
C LEU A 437 16.50 -15.18 7.54
N TRP A 438 17.38 -14.91 8.50
CA TRP A 438 18.56 -15.74 8.74
C TRP A 438 18.20 -17.19 9.01
N TYR A 439 17.23 -17.43 9.90
CA TYR A 439 16.75 -18.77 10.19
C TYR A 439 16.13 -19.45 8.97
N HIS A 440 15.38 -18.69 8.16
CA HIS A 440 14.74 -19.25 6.96
C HIS A 440 15.76 -19.63 5.88
N VAL A 441 16.73 -18.75 5.61
CA VAL A 441 17.79 -19.00 4.60
C VAL A 441 18.69 -20.17 5.01
N LYS A 442 19.01 -20.29 6.30
CA LYS A 442 19.76 -21.43 6.82
C LYS A 442 19.07 -22.76 6.52
N ASN A 443 17.75 -22.82 6.76
CA ASN A 443 16.96 -24.03 6.53
C ASN A 443 16.70 -24.31 5.03
N MET A 444 16.74 -23.30 4.16
CA MET A 444 16.67 -23.51 2.70
C MET A 444 17.94 -24.15 2.16
N LYS A 445 19.11 -23.79 2.70
CA LYS A 445 20.40 -24.38 2.28
C LYS A 445 20.51 -25.85 2.68
N SER A 446 20.01 -26.24 3.84
CA SER A 446 20.04 -27.64 4.28
C SER A 446 19.15 -28.57 3.44
N LYS A 447 18.06 -28.06 2.87
CA LYS A 447 17.17 -28.82 1.97
C LYS A 447 17.67 -28.96 0.52
N ASN A 448 18.71 -28.21 0.13
CA ASN A 448 19.34 -28.33 -1.18
C ASN A 448 20.57 -29.26 -1.13
N SER A 449 21.02 -29.69 0.05
CA SER A 449 22.13 -30.63 0.26
C SER A 449 21.68 -32.09 0.44
N ASP A 450 20.38 -32.31 0.53
CA ASP A 450 19.72 -33.63 0.50
C ASP A 450 18.97 -33.79 -0.86
#